data_ea86ae1cf46aa852e4265f0c7445ee28
#
_entry.id   ea86ae1cf46aa852e4265f0c7445ee28
#
_cell.length_a   1.000
_cell.length_b   1.000
_cell.length_c   1.000
_cell.angle_alpha   90.00
_cell.angle_beta   90.00
_cell.angle_gamma   90.00
#
_symmetry.space_group_name_H-M   'P 1'
#
loop_
_entity.id
_entity.type
_entity.pdbx_description
1 polymer ?
#
loop_
_entity_poly.entity_id
_entity_poly.type
_entity_poly.pdbx_seq_one_letter_code
_entity_poly.pdbx_strand_id
1 'polypeptide(L)'
;MRYRAIILDVDGVITPFRSAWQRLHAVLGTDARLNRELYKLNAIDYYEWALYDTLLWLGTPRSVVEARFQTRRGLEELCSALQEAGVYTVALSAGLGYTRQLSRCFHFYLVNELIYRDGAVYSVAVSISDRNKAEIAEQVLGLIGVEWKETIAVGDGEADLPILRKAGYPIAFNPVNEEVARAAKAVIRADTLRPLAKYLKALLRRSG
;
A
#
# COMPACT_ATOMS: atom_id res chain seq x y z
N MET A 1 -17.81 -18.36 7.79
CA MET A 1 -16.55 -18.48 6.99
C MET A 1 -15.49 -17.66 7.73
N ARG A 2 -14.41 -18.28 8.14
CA ARG A 2 -13.37 -17.62 8.96
C ARG A 2 -12.32 -16.98 8.04
N TYR A 3 -12.10 -15.67 8.18
CA TYR A 3 -11.00 -15.00 7.49
C TYR A 3 -9.68 -15.32 8.20
N ARG A 4 -8.61 -15.54 7.42
CA ARG A 4 -7.28 -15.94 7.89
C ARG A 4 -6.18 -14.99 7.47
N ALA A 5 -6.44 -14.12 6.47
CA ALA A 5 -5.53 -13.07 6.05
C ALA A 5 -6.24 -11.74 5.78
N ILE A 6 -5.49 -10.66 5.98
CA ILE A 6 -5.88 -9.30 5.58
C ILE A 6 -4.75 -8.71 4.75
N ILE A 7 -5.08 -8.26 3.54
CA ILE A 7 -4.17 -7.50 2.67
C ILE A 7 -4.63 -6.05 2.68
N LEU A 8 -3.73 -5.12 3.00
CA LEU A 8 -3.99 -3.69 2.99
C LEU A 8 -3.05 -2.98 2.02
N ASP A 9 -3.59 -2.09 1.20
CA ASP A 9 -2.77 -1.10 0.53
C ASP A 9 -2.19 -0.08 1.53
N VAL A 10 -1.09 0.56 1.17
CA VAL A 10 -0.40 1.56 2.00
C VAL A 10 -0.78 2.97 1.56
N ASP A 11 -0.51 3.30 0.29
CA ASP A 11 -0.78 4.62 -0.25
C ASP A 11 -2.28 4.84 -0.43
N GLY A 12 -2.82 5.94 0.14
CA GLY A 12 -4.25 6.22 0.12
C GLY A 12 -5.06 5.52 1.21
N VAL A 13 -4.62 4.36 1.71
CA VAL A 13 -5.24 3.67 2.85
C VAL A 13 -4.56 4.07 4.15
N ILE A 14 -3.33 3.64 4.37
CA ILE A 14 -2.57 3.93 5.62
C ILE A 14 -2.06 5.36 5.60
N THR A 15 -1.61 5.83 4.44
CA THR A 15 -1.19 7.23 4.26
C THR A 15 -2.33 8.11 3.75
N PRO A 16 -2.30 9.42 4.03
CA PRO A 16 -3.32 10.35 3.52
C PRO A 16 -3.12 10.72 2.04
N PHE A 17 -1.99 10.39 1.45
CA PHE A 17 -1.68 10.62 0.03
C PHE A 17 -1.78 9.30 -0.75
N ARG A 18 -2.15 9.39 -2.03
CA ARG A 18 -2.42 8.24 -2.90
C ARG A 18 -1.20 7.72 -3.66
N SER A 19 -0.07 8.41 -3.57
CA SER A 19 1.18 8.01 -4.20
C SER A 19 2.36 8.59 -3.45
N ALA A 20 3.19 7.72 -2.91
CA ALA A 20 4.45 8.08 -2.28
C ALA A 20 5.40 8.76 -3.28
N TRP A 21 5.42 8.30 -4.53
CA TRP A 21 6.19 8.90 -5.62
C TRP A 21 5.81 10.37 -5.85
N GLN A 22 4.53 10.64 -6.09
CA GLN A 22 4.05 12.01 -6.30
C GLN A 22 4.25 12.88 -5.06
N ARG A 23 4.07 12.30 -3.88
CA ARG A 23 4.31 13.01 -2.62
C ARG A 23 5.76 13.47 -2.52
N LEU A 24 6.72 12.62 -2.87
CA LEU A 24 8.13 12.95 -2.79
C LEU A 24 8.52 14.02 -3.82
N HIS A 25 8.02 13.92 -5.06
CA HIS A 25 8.19 14.98 -6.07
C HIS A 25 7.67 16.33 -5.60
N ALA A 26 6.45 16.37 -5.05
CA ALA A 26 5.85 17.60 -4.55
C ALA A 26 6.65 18.23 -3.41
N VAL A 27 7.24 17.41 -2.54
CA VAL A 27 8.03 17.87 -1.40
C VAL A 27 9.40 18.39 -1.82
N LEU A 28 10.03 17.72 -2.77
CA LEU A 28 11.37 18.05 -3.25
C LEU A 28 11.36 19.07 -4.40
N GLY A 29 10.16 19.47 -4.87
CA GLY A 29 10.03 20.42 -5.98
C GLY A 29 10.54 19.87 -7.31
N THR A 30 10.50 18.55 -7.52
CA THR A 30 10.96 17.92 -8.76
C THR A 30 9.79 17.63 -9.69
N ASP A 31 10.05 17.64 -11.00
CA ASP A 31 9.05 17.41 -12.04
C ASP A 31 9.31 16.07 -12.76
N ALA A 32 8.43 15.13 -12.56
CA ALA A 32 8.46 13.80 -13.18
C ALA A 32 7.33 13.58 -14.19
N ARG A 33 6.70 14.64 -14.70
CA ARG A 33 5.57 14.49 -15.65
C ARG A 33 5.98 13.72 -16.89
N LEU A 34 7.17 13.97 -17.42
CA LEU A 34 7.67 13.25 -18.59
C LEU A 34 7.83 11.76 -18.32
N ASN A 35 8.46 11.38 -17.21
CA ASN A 35 8.68 9.98 -16.82
C ASN A 35 7.33 9.23 -16.71
N ARG A 36 6.34 9.88 -16.10
CA ARG A 36 4.99 9.33 -15.96
C ARG A 36 4.28 9.14 -17.31
N GLU A 37 4.41 10.09 -18.23
CA GLU A 37 3.82 9.96 -19.57
C GLU A 37 4.52 8.87 -20.40
N LEU A 38 5.85 8.73 -20.31
CA LEU A 38 6.59 7.65 -20.95
C LEU A 38 6.13 6.27 -20.44
N TYR A 39 5.92 6.15 -19.11
CA TYR A 39 5.38 4.92 -18.53
C TYR A 39 3.96 4.60 -19.03
N LYS A 40 3.06 5.58 -19.06
CA LYS A 40 1.69 5.41 -19.58
C LYS A 40 1.65 4.97 -21.04
N LEU A 41 2.58 5.47 -21.86
CA LEU A 41 2.74 5.11 -23.25
C LEU A 41 3.44 3.76 -23.45
N ASN A 42 3.83 3.07 -22.35
CA ASN A 42 4.67 1.87 -22.36
C ASN A 42 6.02 2.06 -23.10
N ALA A 43 6.53 3.28 -23.18
CA ALA A 43 7.86 3.58 -23.71
C ALA A 43 8.97 3.20 -22.72
N ILE A 44 8.65 3.16 -21.45
CA ILE A 44 9.49 2.66 -20.35
C ILE A 44 8.67 1.73 -19.45
N ASP A 45 9.33 0.80 -18.77
CA ASP A 45 8.69 -0.07 -17.79
C ASP A 45 8.62 0.60 -16.41
N TYR A 46 8.03 -0.11 -15.43
CA TYR A 46 7.87 0.42 -14.07
C TYR A 46 9.21 0.62 -13.35
N TYR A 47 10.18 -0.26 -13.60
CA TYR A 47 11.52 -0.15 -13.00
C TYR A 47 12.26 1.07 -13.55
N GLU A 48 12.23 1.25 -14.87
CA GLU A 48 12.83 2.42 -15.53
C GLU A 48 12.17 3.73 -15.05
N TRP A 49 10.85 3.75 -14.95
CA TRP A 49 10.14 4.90 -14.40
C TRP A 49 10.59 5.22 -12.97
N ALA A 50 10.63 4.22 -12.09
CA ALA A 50 11.06 4.37 -10.71
C ALA A 50 12.52 4.85 -10.60
N LEU A 51 13.39 4.31 -11.48
CA LEU A 51 14.78 4.73 -11.55
C LEU A 51 14.90 6.19 -11.99
N TYR A 52 14.20 6.59 -13.05
CA TYR A 52 14.25 7.97 -13.56
C TYR A 52 13.68 8.96 -12.55
N ASP A 53 12.62 8.63 -11.84
CA ASP A 53 12.12 9.44 -10.73
C ASP A 53 13.18 9.56 -9.62
N THR A 54 13.83 8.45 -9.26
CA THR A 54 14.87 8.43 -8.21
C THR A 54 16.10 9.25 -8.61
N LEU A 55 16.48 9.30 -9.89
CA LEU A 55 17.58 10.15 -10.36
C LEU A 55 17.35 11.63 -10.06
N LEU A 56 16.10 12.08 -10.03
CA LEU A 56 15.74 13.46 -9.65
C LEU A 56 15.93 13.74 -8.15
N TRP A 57 16.11 12.70 -7.34
CA TRP A 57 16.24 12.79 -5.87
C TRP A 57 17.63 12.42 -5.36
N LEU A 58 18.59 12.09 -6.24
CA LEU A 58 19.94 11.72 -5.84
C LEU A 58 20.57 12.76 -4.89
N GLY A 59 21.23 12.27 -3.86
CA GLY A 59 21.85 13.11 -2.85
C GLY A 59 20.88 13.70 -1.81
N THR A 60 19.58 13.50 -1.94
CA THR A 60 18.60 13.96 -0.93
C THR A 60 18.83 13.21 0.38
N PRO A 61 19.04 13.91 1.53
CA PRO A 61 19.24 13.25 2.82
C PRO A 61 18.03 12.39 3.21
N ARG A 62 18.29 11.20 3.75
CA ARG A 62 17.27 10.27 4.24
C ARG A 62 16.30 10.92 5.23
N SER A 63 16.81 11.77 6.12
CA SER A 63 15.99 12.51 7.08
C SER A 63 14.97 13.43 6.42
N VAL A 64 15.31 14.02 5.26
CA VAL A 64 14.39 14.87 4.48
C VAL A 64 13.28 14.02 3.87
N VAL A 65 13.63 12.84 3.34
CA VAL A 65 12.64 11.89 2.80
C VAL A 65 11.71 11.41 3.91
N GLU A 66 12.26 10.85 5.00
CA GLU A 66 11.46 10.22 6.07
C GLU A 66 10.57 11.22 6.83
N ALA A 67 11.01 12.47 7.02
CA ALA A 67 10.22 13.49 7.71
C ALA A 67 8.91 13.87 7.01
N ARG A 68 8.72 13.48 5.76
CA ARG A 68 7.57 13.90 4.92
C ARG A 68 6.50 12.84 4.75
N PHE A 69 6.73 11.66 5.30
CA PHE A 69 5.82 10.54 5.20
C PHE A 69 5.03 10.35 6.49
N GLN A 70 3.78 10.81 6.44
CA GLN A 70 2.87 10.73 7.57
C GLN A 70 1.83 9.65 7.32
N THR A 71 1.51 8.89 8.35
CA THR A 71 0.36 7.99 8.35
C THR A 71 -0.90 8.72 8.80
N ARG A 72 -2.06 8.19 8.42
CA ARG A 72 -3.33 8.66 8.99
C ARG A 72 -3.37 8.42 10.49
N ARG A 73 -4.03 9.30 11.23
CA ARG A 73 -4.33 9.10 12.65
C ARG A 73 -5.11 7.80 12.86
N GLY A 74 -4.85 7.11 13.94
CA GLY A 74 -5.52 5.84 14.25
C GLY A 74 -4.76 4.61 13.75
N LEU A 75 -3.48 4.75 13.39
CA LEU A 75 -2.64 3.63 13.00
C LEU A 75 -2.45 2.64 14.15
N GLU A 76 -2.24 3.13 15.38
CA GLU A 76 -2.06 2.27 16.56
C GLU A 76 -3.32 1.45 16.84
N GLU A 77 -4.50 2.05 16.72
CA GLU A 77 -5.77 1.35 16.88
C GLU A 77 -5.98 0.29 15.77
N LEU A 78 -5.55 0.58 14.54
CA LEU A 78 -5.57 -0.39 13.44
C LEU A 78 -4.60 -1.54 13.73
N CYS A 79 -3.37 -1.26 14.12
CA CYS A 79 -2.36 -2.28 14.46
C CYS A 79 -2.84 -3.19 15.59
N SER A 80 -3.40 -2.62 16.67
CA SER A 80 -3.99 -3.40 17.77
C SER A 80 -5.13 -4.30 17.29
N ALA A 81 -6.02 -3.77 16.45
CA ALA A 81 -7.12 -4.55 15.90
C ALA A 81 -6.65 -5.72 15.04
N LEU A 82 -5.59 -5.53 14.25
CA LEU A 82 -4.99 -6.56 13.41
C LEU A 82 -4.27 -7.63 14.25
N GLN A 83 -3.54 -7.24 15.29
CA GLN A 83 -2.84 -8.16 16.20
C GLN A 83 -3.82 -9.00 17.02
N GLU A 84 -4.87 -8.37 17.58
CA GLU A 84 -5.91 -9.06 18.33
C GLU A 84 -6.69 -10.08 17.48
N ALA A 85 -6.74 -9.88 16.19
CA ALA A 85 -7.50 -10.75 15.29
C ALA A 85 -6.87 -12.13 15.07
N GLY A 86 -5.56 -12.30 15.32
CA GLY A 86 -4.85 -13.57 15.14
C GLY A 86 -4.85 -14.08 13.70
N VAL A 87 -4.88 -13.14 12.71
CA VAL A 87 -4.84 -13.43 11.27
C VAL A 87 -3.54 -12.92 10.66
N TYR A 88 -3.15 -13.48 9.52
CA TYR A 88 -2.02 -12.94 8.78
C TYR A 88 -2.33 -11.54 8.25
N THR A 89 -1.39 -10.62 8.41
CA THR A 89 -1.53 -9.23 7.98
C THR A 89 -0.44 -8.88 6.97
N VAL A 90 -0.86 -8.38 5.81
CA VAL A 90 -0.01 -8.03 4.69
C VAL A 90 -0.25 -6.58 4.32
N ALA A 91 0.77 -5.74 4.41
CA ALA A 91 0.76 -4.44 3.76
C ALA A 91 1.46 -4.60 2.40
N LEU A 92 0.81 -4.16 1.32
CA LEU A 92 1.27 -4.37 -0.04
C LEU A 92 1.06 -3.12 -0.89
N SER A 93 2.13 -2.46 -1.31
CA SER A 93 2.05 -1.24 -2.11
C SER A 93 3.10 -1.17 -3.21
N ALA A 94 2.70 -0.66 -4.37
CA ALA A 94 3.61 -0.25 -5.43
C ALA A 94 4.31 1.10 -5.12
N GLY A 95 3.98 1.74 -4.01
CA GLY A 95 4.63 2.93 -3.52
C GLY A 95 5.98 2.66 -2.84
N LEU A 96 6.57 3.72 -2.29
CA LEU A 96 7.82 3.68 -1.56
C LEU A 96 7.60 3.37 -0.08
N GLY A 97 8.40 2.47 0.47
CA GLY A 97 8.50 2.21 1.89
C GLY A 97 9.43 3.20 2.58
N TYR A 98 8.92 3.89 3.57
CA TYR A 98 9.68 4.91 4.29
C TYR A 98 9.45 4.87 5.80
N THR A 99 8.63 3.96 6.27
CA THR A 99 8.37 3.84 7.69
C THR A 99 8.60 2.41 8.16
N ARG A 100 9.79 2.13 8.65
CA ARG A 100 10.05 0.89 9.42
C ARG A 100 9.08 0.71 10.60
N GLN A 101 8.44 1.78 11.06
CA GLN A 101 7.41 1.74 12.09
C GLN A 101 6.18 0.94 11.64
N LEU A 102 5.83 0.99 10.35
CA LEU A 102 4.71 0.22 9.80
C LEU A 102 4.99 -1.29 9.77
N SER A 103 6.25 -1.72 9.58
CA SER A 103 6.59 -3.14 9.55
C SER A 103 6.24 -3.89 10.85
N ARG A 104 6.13 -3.19 11.98
CA ARG A 104 5.74 -3.79 13.26
C ARG A 104 4.27 -4.17 13.36
N CYS A 105 3.42 -3.63 12.50
CA CYS A 105 1.98 -3.89 12.48
C CYS A 105 1.61 -5.06 11.57
N PHE A 106 2.51 -5.48 10.70
CA PHE A 106 2.25 -6.46 9.66
C PHE A 106 3.20 -7.64 9.73
N HIS A 107 2.70 -8.83 9.43
CA HIS A 107 3.53 -10.02 9.25
C HIS A 107 4.39 -9.89 7.99
N PHE A 108 3.83 -9.26 6.94
CA PHE A 108 4.51 -8.96 5.69
C PHE A 108 4.30 -7.49 5.34
N TYR A 109 5.40 -6.76 5.18
CA TYR A 109 5.41 -5.37 4.73
C TYR A 109 6.18 -5.30 3.41
N LEU A 110 5.43 -5.28 2.31
CA LEU A 110 5.94 -5.41 0.95
C LEU A 110 5.72 -4.09 0.19
N VAL A 111 6.81 -3.42 -0.10
CA VAL A 111 6.86 -2.09 -0.74
C VAL A 111 8.15 -1.95 -1.53
N ASN A 112 8.23 -0.97 -2.43
CA ASN A 112 9.49 -0.60 -3.05
C ASN A 112 10.31 0.26 -2.09
N GLU A 113 11.62 0.21 -2.17
CA GLU A 113 12.50 0.88 -1.20
C GLU A 113 13.55 1.77 -1.87
N LEU A 114 13.72 2.99 -1.36
CA LEU A 114 14.87 3.80 -1.71
C LEU A 114 16.13 3.22 -1.06
N ILE A 115 17.19 3.12 -1.84
CA ILE A 115 18.51 2.71 -1.39
C ILE A 115 19.30 3.98 -1.04
N TYR A 116 19.87 3.98 0.17
CA TYR A 116 20.67 5.10 0.67
C TYR A 116 22.15 4.72 0.73
N ARG A 117 23.02 5.64 0.30
CA ARG A 117 24.45 5.58 0.49
C ARG A 117 24.88 6.84 1.23
N ASP A 118 25.69 6.69 2.27
CA ASP A 118 26.16 7.81 3.11
C ASP A 118 25.02 8.70 3.64
N GLY A 119 23.86 8.09 3.92
CA GLY A 119 22.68 8.80 4.43
C GLY A 119 21.88 9.59 3.40
N ALA A 120 22.20 9.49 2.12
CA ALA A 120 21.50 10.16 1.02
C ALA A 120 20.93 9.16 0.00
N VAL A 121 19.88 9.56 -0.72
CA VAL A 121 19.25 8.77 -1.80
C VAL A 121 20.32 8.46 -2.85
N TYR A 122 20.47 7.19 -3.17
CA TYR A 122 21.41 6.67 -4.13
C TYR A 122 20.77 5.90 -5.28
N SER A 123 19.74 5.10 -4.99
CA SER A 123 19.06 4.27 -5.95
C SER A 123 17.70 3.82 -5.40
N VAL A 124 17.01 2.93 -6.11
CA VAL A 124 15.74 2.30 -5.69
C VAL A 124 15.76 0.80 -5.95
N ALA A 125 15.19 0.03 -5.03
CA ALA A 125 14.85 -1.38 -5.23
C ALA A 125 13.35 -1.47 -5.55
N VAL A 126 13.03 -2.03 -6.71
CA VAL A 126 11.66 -2.19 -7.19
C VAL A 126 11.33 -3.67 -7.37
N SER A 127 10.26 -4.11 -6.75
CA SER A 127 9.70 -5.47 -6.92
C SER A 127 8.19 -5.44 -7.14
N ILE A 128 7.53 -4.32 -6.85
CA ILE A 128 6.08 -4.20 -6.90
C ILE A 128 5.70 -3.06 -7.84
N SER A 129 4.83 -3.36 -8.80
CA SER A 129 4.20 -2.41 -9.71
C SER A 129 2.68 -2.46 -9.58
N ASP A 130 1.99 -1.50 -10.17
CA ASP A 130 0.55 -1.52 -10.34
C ASP A 130 0.04 -2.76 -11.11
N ARG A 131 0.89 -3.35 -11.97
CA ARG A 131 0.54 -4.49 -12.82
C ARG A 131 0.73 -5.86 -12.14
N ASN A 132 1.73 -6.01 -11.26
CA ASN A 132 2.05 -7.30 -10.62
C ASN A 132 1.58 -7.40 -9.15
N LYS A 133 0.97 -6.35 -8.61
CA LYS A 133 0.53 -6.29 -7.20
C LYS A 133 -0.34 -7.48 -6.80
N ALA A 134 -1.29 -7.88 -7.66
CA ALA A 134 -2.17 -9.03 -7.38
C ALA A 134 -1.44 -10.38 -7.45
N GLU A 135 -0.45 -10.52 -8.30
CA GLU A 135 0.38 -11.72 -8.38
C GLU A 135 1.22 -11.89 -7.11
N ILE A 136 1.83 -10.81 -6.63
CA ILE A 136 2.58 -10.83 -5.36
C ILE A 136 1.66 -11.18 -4.18
N ALA A 137 0.45 -10.63 -4.15
CA ALA A 137 -0.54 -11.00 -3.15
C ALA A 137 -0.87 -12.50 -3.18
N GLU A 138 -1.04 -13.08 -4.36
CA GLU A 138 -1.29 -14.51 -4.55
C GLU A 138 -0.12 -15.38 -4.09
N GLN A 139 1.12 -14.99 -4.41
CA GLN A 139 2.31 -15.68 -3.93
C GLN A 139 2.40 -15.69 -2.39
N VAL A 140 2.13 -14.55 -1.76
CA VAL A 140 2.12 -14.46 -0.28
C VAL A 140 1.04 -15.34 0.32
N LEU A 141 -0.19 -15.31 -0.23
CA LEU A 141 -1.28 -16.17 0.22
C LEU A 141 -0.93 -17.66 0.07
N GLY A 142 -0.30 -18.04 -1.06
CA GLY A 142 0.20 -19.39 -1.28
C GLY A 142 1.24 -19.82 -0.24
N LEU A 143 2.18 -18.96 0.11
CA LEU A 143 3.21 -19.22 1.13
C LEU A 143 2.63 -19.48 2.53
N ILE A 144 1.53 -18.79 2.89
CA ILE A 144 0.88 -18.95 4.19
C ILE A 144 -0.28 -19.94 4.18
N GLY A 145 -0.56 -20.60 3.04
CA GLY A 145 -1.63 -21.57 2.90
C GLY A 145 -3.03 -20.99 3.12
N VAL A 146 -3.29 -19.76 2.62
CA VAL A 146 -4.58 -19.07 2.72
C VAL A 146 -5.17 -18.85 1.34
N GLU A 147 -6.46 -19.14 1.17
CA GLU A 147 -7.16 -18.92 -0.09
C GLU A 147 -7.75 -17.50 -0.17
N TRP A 148 -7.98 -17.00 -1.38
CA TRP A 148 -8.63 -15.70 -1.61
C TRP A 148 -9.98 -15.56 -0.91
N LYS A 149 -10.79 -16.63 -0.86
CA LYS A 149 -12.07 -16.62 -0.16
C LYS A 149 -11.95 -16.40 1.36
N GLU A 150 -10.79 -16.72 1.94
CA GLU A 150 -10.47 -16.54 3.36
C GLU A 150 -9.75 -15.21 3.63
N THR A 151 -9.64 -14.34 2.60
CA THR A 151 -8.86 -13.09 2.67
C THR A 151 -9.78 -11.88 2.68
N ILE A 152 -9.49 -10.92 3.56
CA ILE A 152 -10.02 -9.56 3.51
C ILE A 152 -9.01 -8.71 2.72
N ALA A 153 -9.47 -7.88 1.80
CA ALA A 153 -8.63 -6.92 1.10
C ALA A 153 -9.13 -5.49 1.35
N VAL A 154 -8.20 -4.57 1.56
CA VAL A 154 -8.49 -3.14 1.73
C VAL A 154 -7.66 -2.36 0.73
N GLY A 155 -8.31 -1.56 -0.12
CA GLY A 155 -7.65 -0.73 -1.12
C GLY A 155 -8.43 0.54 -1.39
N ASP A 156 -7.82 1.50 -2.10
CA ASP A 156 -8.43 2.78 -2.44
C ASP A 156 -8.40 3.10 -3.94
N GLY A 157 -7.51 2.44 -4.69
CA GLY A 157 -7.17 2.78 -6.06
C GLY A 157 -7.43 1.70 -7.11
N GLU A 158 -7.20 2.05 -8.37
CA GLU A 158 -7.39 1.14 -9.51
C GLU A 158 -6.38 -0.03 -9.49
N ALA A 159 -5.18 0.20 -8.97
CA ALA A 159 -4.16 -0.83 -8.79
C ALA A 159 -4.60 -1.95 -7.81
N ASP A 160 -5.61 -1.67 -6.95
CA ASP A 160 -6.17 -2.65 -6.01
C ASP A 160 -7.30 -3.49 -6.60
N LEU A 161 -7.90 -3.05 -7.71
CA LEU A 161 -9.06 -3.73 -8.29
C LEU A 161 -8.87 -5.24 -8.49
N PRO A 162 -7.73 -5.73 -9.00
CA PRO A 162 -7.52 -7.17 -9.15
C PRO A 162 -7.53 -7.92 -7.81
N ILE A 163 -7.02 -7.32 -6.74
CA ILE A 163 -7.01 -7.89 -5.38
C ILE A 163 -8.42 -7.83 -4.78
N LEU A 164 -9.08 -6.67 -4.88
CA LEU A 164 -10.46 -6.49 -4.37
C LEU A 164 -11.44 -7.48 -5.02
N ARG A 165 -11.31 -7.73 -6.32
CA ARG A 165 -12.19 -8.67 -7.05
C ARG A 165 -11.98 -10.14 -6.67
N LYS A 166 -10.76 -10.51 -6.26
CA LYS A 166 -10.41 -11.88 -5.84
C LYS A 166 -10.75 -12.15 -4.38
N ALA A 167 -10.68 -11.14 -3.51
CA ALA A 167 -10.82 -11.29 -2.07
C ALA A 167 -12.21 -11.77 -1.63
N GLY A 168 -12.24 -12.63 -0.62
CA GLY A 168 -13.49 -13.09 0.02
C GLY A 168 -14.30 -11.96 0.64
N TYR A 169 -13.61 -10.93 1.15
CA TYR A 169 -14.24 -9.70 1.65
C TYR A 169 -13.44 -8.44 1.25
N PRO A 170 -13.78 -7.83 0.12
CA PRO A 170 -13.16 -6.58 -0.31
C PRO A 170 -13.77 -5.37 0.41
N ILE A 171 -12.90 -4.44 0.82
CA ILE A 171 -13.24 -3.16 1.45
C ILE A 171 -12.59 -2.04 0.65
N ALA A 172 -13.36 -1.07 0.19
CA ALA A 172 -12.84 0.16 -0.40
C ALA A 172 -12.72 1.24 0.68
N PHE A 173 -11.50 1.72 0.90
CA PHE A 173 -11.25 2.81 1.85
C PHE A 173 -10.96 4.10 1.08
N ASN A 174 -11.83 5.11 1.22
CA ASN A 174 -11.75 6.36 0.45
C ASN A 174 -11.56 6.13 -1.07
N PRO A 175 -12.38 5.30 -1.73
CA PRO A 175 -12.15 4.92 -3.12
C PRO A 175 -12.01 6.12 -4.05
N VAL A 176 -11.06 6.01 -5.00
CA VAL A 176 -10.72 7.08 -5.96
C VAL A 176 -11.86 7.35 -6.94
N ASN A 177 -12.65 6.32 -7.25
CA ASN A 177 -13.78 6.40 -8.18
C ASN A 177 -14.85 5.36 -7.85
N GLU A 178 -15.96 5.41 -8.62
CA GLU A 178 -17.08 4.49 -8.45
C GLU A 178 -16.76 3.03 -8.82
N GLU A 179 -15.80 2.79 -9.70
CA GLU A 179 -15.41 1.42 -10.06
C GLU A 179 -14.79 0.71 -8.86
N VAL A 180 -13.87 1.37 -8.16
CA VAL A 180 -13.26 0.84 -6.93
C VAL A 180 -14.32 0.66 -5.84
N ALA A 181 -15.24 1.61 -5.70
CA ALA A 181 -16.32 1.50 -4.73
C ALA A 181 -17.23 0.28 -5.01
N ARG A 182 -17.59 0.03 -6.27
CA ARG A 182 -18.43 -1.11 -6.67
C ARG A 182 -17.74 -2.46 -6.56
N ALA A 183 -16.41 -2.51 -6.62
CA ALA A 183 -15.64 -3.74 -6.44
C ALA A 183 -15.62 -4.22 -4.98
N ALA A 184 -16.11 -3.42 -4.03
CA ALA A 184 -16.07 -3.71 -2.61
C ALA A 184 -17.44 -4.13 -2.04
N LYS A 185 -17.40 -4.98 -1.01
CA LYS A 185 -18.57 -5.32 -0.18
C LYS A 185 -18.86 -4.25 0.88
N ALA A 186 -17.84 -3.47 1.25
CA ALA A 186 -18.00 -2.35 2.17
C ALA A 186 -17.16 -1.15 1.69
N VAL A 187 -17.72 0.05 1.81
CA VAL A 187 -17.04 1.31 1.52
C VAL A 187 -16.92 2.10 2.81
N ILE A 188 -15.72 2.49 3.15
CA ILE A 188 -15.42 3.31 4.33
C ILE A 188 -14.80 4.63 3.85
N ARG A 189 -15.43 5.75 4.18
CA ARG A 189 -14.93 7.10 3.90
C ARG A 189 -14.58 7.78 5.22
N ALA A 190 -13.30 8.06 5.45
CA ALA A 190 -12.82 8.63 6.69
C ALA A 190 -11.43 9.27 6.56
N ASP A 191 -11.16 10.29 7.36
CA ASP A 191 -9.85 10.93 7.44
C ASP A 191 -8.87 10.17 8.35
N THR A 192 -9.38 9.26 9.18
CA THR A 192 -8.59 8.46 10.13
C THR A 192 -8.81 6.97 9.92
N LEU A 193 -7.88 6.15 10.43
CA LEU A 193 -7.97 4.68 10.36
C LEU A 193 -8.89 4.06 11.41
N ARG A 194 -9.39 4.84 12.39
CA ARG A 194 -10.26 4.34 13.46
C ARG A 194 -11.54 3.66 12.98
N PRO A 195 -12.29 4.21 11.99
CA PRO A 195 -13.45 3.52 11.43
C PRO A 195 -13.11 2.19 10.78
N LEU A 196 -11.97 2.11 10.06
CA LEU A 196 -11.49 0.86 9.46
C LEU A 196 -11.13 -0.16 10.54
N ALA A 197 -10.37 0.24 11.58
CA ALA A 197 -10.01 -0.61 12.71
C ALA A 197 -11.26 -1.19 13.41
N LYS A 198 -12.24 -0.32 13.71
CA LYS A 198 -13.52 -0.74 14.31
C LYS A 198 -14.27 -1.72 13.43
N TYR A 199 -14.31 -1.47 12.13
CA TYR A 199 -15.01 -2.32 11.15
C TYR A 199 -14.35 -3.70 11.06
N LEU A 200 -13.02 -3.76 10.92
CA LEU A 200 -12.26 -5.01 10.86
C LEU A 200 -12.42 -5.82 12.14
N LYS A 201 -12.35 -5.19 13.30
CA LYS A 201 -12.56 -5.85 14.60
C LYS A 201 -13.97 -6.48 14.71
N ALA A 202 -15.01 -5.78 14.24
CA ALA A 202 -16.37 -6.29 14.23
C ALA A 202 -16.55 -7.43 13.21
N LEU A 203 -15.98 -7.33 12.02
CA LEU A 203 -16.05 -8.33 10.96
C LEU A 203 -15.36 -9.64 11.38
N LEU A 204 -14.18 -9.56 11.97
CA LEU A 204 -13.39 -10.72 12.40
C LEU A 204 -14.03 -11.46 13.58
N ARG A 205 -14.64 -10.74 14.52
CA ARG A 205 -15.40 -11.36 15.64
C ARG A 205 -16.63 -12.16 15.17
N ARG A 206 -17.28 -11.73 14.06
CA ARG A 206 -18.45 -12.44 13.51
C ARG A 206 -18.07 -13.67 12.70
N SER A 207 -16.81 -13.78 12.32
CA SER A 207 -16.30 -14.84 11.45
C SER A 207 -15.61 -15.97 12.21
N GLY A 208 -15.36 -15.81 13.51
CA GLY A 208 -14.82 -16.83 14.41
C GLY A 208 -15.93 -17.48 15.21
#